data_7047033676e73896badbe0bac70f6036
#
_entry.id   7047033676e73896badbe0bac70f6036
#
_cell.length_a   1.000
_cell.length_b   1.000
_cell.length_c   1.000
_cell.angle_alpha   90.00
_cell.angle_beta   90.00
_cell.angle_gamma   90.00
#
_symmetry.space_group_name_H-M   'P 1'
#
loop_
_entity.id
_entity.type
_entity.pdbx_description
1 polymer ?
#
loop_
_entity_poly.entity_id
_entity_poly.type
_entity_poly.pdbx_seq_one_letter_code
_entity_poly.pdbx_strand_id
1 'polypeptide(L)'
;MPIEITVPGSKSIANRALILSALTGSTNLKNLPDCDDTAYMQKALKQIREAKKEPIKIHTGNAGTTTRFLTAYCTLLNKHIIIDGDKRMRERPIKELVNALKKLGANISCKKGCPPVEIKPQIPNGGTISLPGNISSQYLSALLLAAPHFKEKTTINIEQELCSQPYINLTLKTQKAFKTSIKNNKFAQFQVEPKKGKSPKNYTIESDASGASYIGAFAALNPAWTILLSNIRKDSLQGDIAFLKCLQKMGCRIRHTKKGTRIRGPRELKRLGTIDMNKTPDLVMTFAALAMFTRGKTTIKNIANLRIKETDRLQALENEIKKFGIKVTTTKDSITIHGDPNHLKTISKFTTKRISIKTYDDHRIAMCFAVLRNRFSNLHIQNPKCVNKSYPTFWKDLEILEQAQSSQKNIVLTGLRGSGKTKLGKIL
;
A
#
# COMPACT_ATOMS: atom_id res chain seq x y z
N MET A 1 -8.93 -7.94 -27.52
CA MET A 1 -9.24 -6.72 -26.73
C MET A 1 -8.41 -6.75 -25.45
N PRO A 2 -8.07 -5.62 -24.78
CA PRO A 2 -7.39 -5.66 -23.48
C PRO A 2 -8.30 -6.27 -22.41
N ILE A 3 -7.72 -6.98 -21.46
CA ILE A 3 -8.45 -7.42 -20.27
C ILE A 3 -8.58 -6.19 -19.38
N GLU A 4 -9.79 -5.87 -18.97
CA GLU A 4 -10.08 -4.69 -18.16
C GLU A 4 -10.22 -5.06 -16.68
N ILE A 5 -9.45 -4.37 -15.83
CA ILE A 5 -9.50 -4.51 -14.37
C ILE A 5 -9.70 -3.14 -13.75
N THR A 6 -10.65 -3.06 -12.82
CA THR A 6 -10.92 -1.87 -12.01
C THR A 6 -10.50 -2.13 -10.58
N VAL A 7 -9.41 -1.51 -10.12
CA VAL A 7 -8.93 -1.69 -8.75
C VAL A 7 -9.75 -0.85 -7.76
N PRO A 8 -9.93 -1.30 -6.49
CA PRO A 8 -10.69 -0.55 -5.50
C PRO A 8 -10.05 0.80 -5.15
N GLY A 9 -10.79 1.63 -4.43
CA GLY A 9 -10.32 2.90 -3.92
C GLY A 9 -9.10 2.76 -3.00
N SER A 10 -8.26 3.80 -2.95
CA SER A 10 -7.06 3.82 -2.10
C SER A 10 -7.42 3.94 -0.63
N LYS A 11 -7.10 2.92 0.17
CA LYS A 11 -7.28 2.97 1.62
C LYS A 11 -6.51 4.12 2.27
N SER A 12 -5.37 4.50 1.68
CA SER A 12 -4.54 5.59 2.18
C SER A 12 -5.21 6.96 2.04
N ILE A 13 -5.94 7.16 0.94
CA ILE A 13 -6.77 8.35 0.74
C ILE A 13 -8.04 8.26 1.60
N ALA A 14 -8.68 7.09 1.60
CA ALA A 14 -9.92 6.84 2.34
C ALA A 14 -9.79 7.16 3.83
N ASN A 15 -8.77 6.65 4.51
CA ASN A 15 -8.56 6.91 5.93
C ASN A 15 -8.32 8.41 6.23
N ARG A 16 -7.64 9.16 5.33
CA ARG A 16 -7.50 10.61 5.44
C ARG A 16 -8.84 11.33 5.29
N ALA A 17 -9.58 10.97 4.27
CA ALA A 17 -10.88 11.58 4.00
C ALA A 17 -11.90 11.28 5.10
N LEU A 18 -11.89 10.07 5.68
CA LEU A 18 -12.76 9.70 6.81
C LEU A 18 -12.46 10.55 8.06
N ILE A 19 -11.18 10.72 8.41
CA ILE A 19 -10.78 11.60 9.54
C ILE A 19 -11.16 13.05 9.26
N LEU A 20 -10.87 13.57 8.07
CA LEU A 20 -11.19 14.95 7.71
C LEU A 20 -12.71 15.17 7.70
N SER A 21 -13.49 14.22 7.17
CA SER A 21 -14.96 14.28 7.21
C SER A 21 -15.49 14.29 8.65
N ALA A 22 -14.88 13.52 9.55
CA ALA A 22 -15.25 13.54 10.98
C ALA A 22 -14.90 14.86 11.68
N LEU A 23 -13.83 15.53 11.23
CA LEU A 23 -13.34 16.80 11.81
C LEU A 23 -14.08 18.04 11.26
N THR A 24 -14.52 18.02 10.02
CA THR A 24 -14.99 19.23 9.32
C THR A 24 -16.45 19.19 8.90
N GLY A 25 -17.15 18.09 9.20
CA GLY A 25 -18.53 17.82 8.84
C GLY A 25 -18.68 16.72 7.79
N SER A 26 -19.90 16.30 7.53
CA SER A 26 -20.21 15.18 6.66
C SER A 26 -19.83 15.41 5.21
N THR A 27 -19.16 14.44 4.58
CA THR A 27 -18.81 14.41 3.16
C THR A 27 -19.30 13.11 2.54
N ASN A 28 -19.90 13.19 1.35
CA ASN A 28 -20.20 11.99 0.55
C ASN A 28 -18.91 11.46 -0.09
N LEU A 29 -18.36 10.38 0.47
CA LEU A 29 -17.14 9.74 -0.01
C LEU A 29 -17.47 8.72 -1.09
N LYS A 30 -17.15 9.04 -2.37
CA LYS A 30 -17.32 8.12 -3.49
C LYS A 30 -16.09 7.21 -3.63
N ASN A 31 -16.31 5.97 -4.10
CA ASN A 31 -15.26 4.94 -4.27
C ASN A 31 -14.50 4.61 -2.97
N LEU A 32 -15.21 4.64 -1.83
CA LEU A 32 -14.66 4.19 -0.56
C LEU A 32 -14.42 2.67 -0.63
N PRO A 33 -13.18 2.18 -0.40
CA PRO A 33 -12.92 0.74 -0.46
C PRO A 33 -13.57 0.03 0.71
N ASP A 34 -14.23 -1.10 0.42
CA ASP A 34 -14.76 -2.01 1.44
C ASP A 34 -13.67 -2.99 1.88
N CYS A 35 -12.72 -2.50 2.66
CA CYS A 35 -11.58 -3.28 3.15
C CYS A 35 -11.43 -3.12 4.68
N ASP A 36 -10.70 -4.06 5.33
CA ASP A 36 -10.59 -4.10 6.78
C ASP A 36 -10.08 -2.79 7.37
N ASP A 37 -9.06 -2.16 6.75
CA ASP A 37 -8.47 -0.91 7.26
C ASP A 37 -9.48 0.25 7.29
N THR A 38 -10.39 0.34 6.31
CA THR A 38 -11.45 1.36 6.28
C THR A 38 -12.64 0.98 7.14
N ALA A 39 -12.98 -0.29 7.23
CA ALA A 39 -14.02 -0.80 8.11
C ALA A 39 -13.70 -0.52 9.59
N TYR A 40 -12.45 -0.76 10.02
CA TYR A 40 -12.00 -0.39 11.37
C TYR A 40 -12.12 1.11 11.63
N MET A 41 -11.74 1.95 10.65
CA MET A 41 -11.86 3.42 10.78
C MET A 41 -13.32 3.85 10.94
N GLN A 42 -14.19 3.38 10.05
CA GLN A 42 -15.62 3.71 10.09
C GLN A 42 -16.29 3.24 11.40
N LYS A 43 -16.00 1.99 11.82
CA LYS A 43 -16.49 1.43 13.07
C LYS A 43 -16.03 2.26 14.28
N ALA A 44 -14.75 2.64 14.32
CA ALA A 44 -14.22 3.46 15.41
C ALA A 44 -14.87 4.84 15.47
N LEU A 45 -15.00 5.52 14.34
CA LEU A 45 -15.64 6.85 14.27
C LEU A 45 -17.12 6.78 14.69
N LYS A 46 -17.85 5.72 14.28
CA LYS A 46 -19.23 5.47 14.72
C LYS A 46 -19.27 5.23 16.22
N GLN A 47 -18.45 4.34 16.75
CA GLN A 47 -18.37 4.00 18.16
C GLN A 47 -18.07 5.22 19.03
N ILE A 48 -17.12 6.08 18.63
CA ILE A 48 -16.77 7.32 19.34
C ILE A 48 -17.96 8.28 19.39
N ARG A 49 -18.72 8.43 18.29
CA ARG A 49 -19.88 9.31 18.20
C ARG A 49 -21.02 8.84 19.08
N GLU A 50 -21.28 7.53 19.12
CA GLU A 50 -22.45 6.93 19.76
C GLU A 50 -22.20 6.50 21.23
N ALA A 51 -20.96 6.52 21.70
CA ALA A 51 -20.60 6.06 23.03
C ALA A 51 -21.20 6.94 24.13
N LYS A 52 -21.91 6.27 25.06
CA LYS A 52 -22.51 6.87 26.27
C LYS A 52 -21.69 6.62 27.55
N LYS A 53 -20.71 5.68 27.49
CA LYS A 53 -19.87 5.29 28.64
C LYS A 53 -18.40 5.41 28.28
N GLU A 54 -17.59 5.74 29.27
CA GLU A 54 -16.12 5.83 29.18
C GLU A 54 -15.45 4.85 30.15
N PRO A 55 -14.22 4.37 29.89
CA PRO A 55 -13.45 4.64 28.69
C PRO A 55 -14.00 3.95 27.45
N ILE A 56 -13.93 4.61 26.28
CA ILE A 56 -14.30 4.04 24.98
C ILE A 56 -13.16 3.17 24.50
N LYS A 57 -13.36 1.86 24.44
CA LYS A 57 -12.34 0.91 23.96
C LYS A 57 -12.49 0.67 22.47
N ILE A 58 -11.48 1.05 21.67
CA ILE A 58 -11.45 0.93 20.21
C ILE A 58 -10.45 -0.13 19.82
N HIS A 59 -10.90 -1.10 19.03
CA HIS A 59 -10.04 -2.13 18.44
C HIS A 59 -9.82 -1.85 16.96
N THR A 60 -8.55 -1.75 16.55
CA THR A 60 -8.13 -1.38 15.18
C THR A 60 -7.50 -2.54 14.41
N GLY A 61 -7.54 -3.77 14.93
CA GLY A 61 -6.84 -4.92 14.32
C GLY A 61 -5.37 -4.63 14.09
N ASN A 62 -4.86 -4.95 12.89
CA ASN A 62 -3.52 -4.58 12.44
C ASN A 62 -3.52 -3.37 11.48
N ALA A 63 -4.52 -2.48 11.56
CA ALA A 63 -4.68 -1.33 10.68
C ALA A 63 -3.83 -0.14 11.13
N GLY A 64 -2.56 -0.11 10.72
CA GLY A 64 -1.57 0.88 11.19
C GLY A 64 -1.95 2.33 10.92
N THR A 65 -2.51 2.65 9.76
CA THR A 65 -2.96 4.01 9.42
C THR A 65 -4.13 4.43 10.30
N THR A 66 -5.10 3.55 10.47
CA THR A 66 -6.28 3.75 11.32
C THR A 66 -5.88 4.04 12.75
N THR A 67 -5.00 3.21 13.35
CA THR A 67 -4.50 3.40 14.72
C THR A 67 -3.87 4.76 14.90
N ARG A 68 -2.92 5.16 14.02
CA ARG A 68 -2.18 6.41 14.18
C ARG A 68 -3.04 7.64 13.95
N PHE A 69 -3.94 7.59 12.96
CA PHE A 69 -4.83 8.72 12.68
C PHE A 69 -5.88 8.89 13.77
N LEU A 70 -6.46 7.80 14.27
CA LEU A 70 -7.37 7.85 15.41
C LEU A 70 -6.65 8.35 16.68
N THR A 71 -5.39 7.95 16.90
CA THR A 71 -4.61 8.43 18.05
C THR A 71 -4.55 9.97 18.09
N ALA A 72 -4.23 10.62 16.96
CA ALA A 72 -4.21 12.07 16.89
C ALA A 72 -5.64 12.68 16.92
N TYR A 73 -6.58 12.09 16.20
CA TYR A 73 -7.98 12.55 16.18
C TYR A 73 -8.61 12.55 17.58
N CYS A 74 -8.41 11.48 18.34
CA CYS A 74 -9.04 11.31 19.65
C CYS A 74 -8.53 12.32 20.69
N THR A 75 -7.32 12.91 20.53
CA THR A 75 -6.85 13.99 21.41
C THR A 75 -7.65 15.29 21.27
N LEU A 76 -8.45 15.42 20.22
CA LEU A 76 -9.33 16.58 19.98
C LEU A 76 -10.68 16.45 20.66
N LEU A 77 -10.96 15.30 21.27
CA LEU A 77 -12.24 14.97 21.84
C LEU A 77 -12.17 15.09 23.37
N ASN A 78 -13.25 15.57 23.97
CA ASN A 78 -13.39 15.59 25.43
C ASN A 78 -13.92 14.22 25.93
N LYS A 79 -13.15 13.13 25.66
CA LYS A 79 -13.52 11.75 25.95
C LYS A 79 -12.31 10.95 26.41
N HIS A 80 -12.53 10.01 27.34
CA HIS A 80 -11.53 9.01 27.72
C HIS A 80 -11.59 7.84 26.74
N ILE A 81 -10.50 7.62 25.97
CA ILE A 81 -10.45 6.64 24.88
C ILE A 81 -9.21 5.76 25.01
N ILE A 82 -9.38 4.46 24.79
CA ILE A 82 -8.29 3.49 24.73
C ILE A 82 -8.28 2.86 23.33
N ILE A 83 -7.19 3.03 22.60
CA ILE A 83 -7.01 2.47 21.25
C ILE A 83 -6.06 1.29 21.33
N ASP A 84 -6.53 0.12 20.90
CA ASP A 84 -5.76 -1.12 20.89
C ASP A 84 -5.91 -1.84 19.55
N GLY A 85 -5.17 -2.92 19.36
CA GLY A 85 -5.23 -3.78 18.18
C GLY A 85 -4.91 -5.22 18.49
N ASP A 86 -4.63 -5.99 17.45
CA ASP A 86 -4.19 -7.39 17.58
C ASP A 86 -2.76 -7.50 18.13
N LYS A 87 -2.29 -8.75 18.31
CA LYS A 87 -0.96 -9.03 18.84
C LYS A 87 0.14 -8.27 18.08
N ARG A 88 0.07 -8.26 16.74
CA ARG A 88 1.08 -7.56 15.92
C ARG A 88 1.01 -6.05 16.09
N MET A 89 -0.18 -5.46 16.22
CA MET A 89 -0.33 -4.01 16.45
C MET A 89 0.31 -3.58 17.76
N ARG A 90 0.25 -4.40 18.81
CA ARG A 90 0.90 -4.16 20.11
C ARG A 90 2.44 -4.25 20.08
N GLU A 91 3.01 -4.66 18.93
CA GLU A 91 4.46 -4.67 18.67
C GLU A 91 4.89 -3.50 17.76
N ARG A 92 3.94 -2.86 17.08
CA ARG A 92 4.24 -1.79 16.12
C ARG A 92 4.44 -0.46 16.84
N PRO A 93 5.54 0.27 16.57
CA PRO A 93 5.88 1.49 17.31
C PRO A 93 4.85 2.60 17.06
N ILE A 94 4.57 3.36 18.14
CA ILE A 94 3.74 4.58 18.14
C ILE A 94 4.30 5.65 19.07
N LYS A 95 5.40 5.37 19.77
CA LYS A 95 6.03 6.22 20.79
C LYS A 95 6.24 7.66 20.31
N GLU A 96 6.79 7.82 19.10
CA GLU A 96 7.14 9.16 18.59
C GLU A 96 5.90 10.04 18.36
N LEU A 97 4.80 9.44 17.90
CA LEU A 97 3.52 10.16 17.76
C LEU A 97 2.96 10.52 19.14
N VAL A 98 2.98 9.61 20.11
CA VAL A 98 2.49 9.84 21.47
C VAL A 98 3.32 10.93 22.15
N ASN A 99 4.65 10.88 22.05
CA ASN A 99 5.55 11.88 22.61
C ASN A 99 5.31 13.27 21.98
N ALA A 100 5.12 13.33 20.67
CA ALA A 100 4.82 14.57 19.96
C ALA A 100 3.51 15.18 20.44
N LEU A 101 2.44 14.39 20.53
CA LEU A 101 1.13 14.85 21.03
C LEU A 101 1.20 15.28 22.49
N LYS A 102 1.95 14.56 23.34
CA LYS A 102 2.17 14.92 24.75
C LYS A 102 2.89 16.26 24.88
N LYS A 103 3.95 16.51 24.08
CA LYS A 103 4.66 17.80 24.04
C LYS A 103 3.76 18.95 23.59
N LEU A 104 2.78 18.67 22.73
CA LEU A 104 1.78 19.64 22.29
C LEU A 104 0.64 19.85 23.31
N GLY A 105 0.68 19.17 24.45
CA GLY A 105 -0.26 19.35 25.56
C GLY A 105 -1.39 18.31 25.63
N ALA A 106 -1.36 17.21 24.88
CA ALA A 106 -2.33 16.13 25.03
C ALA A 106 -2.06 15.29 26.28
N ASN A 107 -3.13 14.85 26.95
CA ASN A 107 -3.04 13.86 28.02
C ASN A 107 -3.12 12.44 27.41
N ILE A 108 -1.97 11.88 27.07
CA ILE A 108 -1.84 10.66 26.30
C ILE A 108 -0.69 9.80 26.78
N SER A 109 -0.86 8.49 26.77
CA SER A 109 0.17 7.52 27.12
C SER A 109 0.09 6.25 26.27
N CYS A 110 1.19 5.49 26.20
CA CYS A 110 1.22 4.15 25.57
C CYS A 110 2.12 3.22 26.35
N LYS A 111 1.86 1.91 26.26
CA LYS A 111 2.63 0.88 26.96
C LYS A 111 3.87 0.49 26.14
N LYS A 112 5.07 0.63 26.71
CA LYS A 112 6.35 0.25 26.06
C LYS A 112 6.53 0.82 24.63
N GLY A 113 5.96 2.01 24.35
CA GLY A 113 6.07 2.66 23.03
C GLY A 113 5.17 2.09 21.93
N CYS A 114 4.26 1.20 22.27
CA CYS A 114 3.32 0.52 21.38
C CYS A 114 1.87 0.63 21.92
N PRO A 115 0.82 0.31 21.14
CA PRO A 115 -0.54 0.15 21.66
C PRO A 115 -0.60 -0.91 22.80
N PRO A 116 -1.55 -0.79 23.74
CA PRO A 116 -2.65 0.17 23.75
C PRO A 116 -2.20 1.60 24.04
N VAL A 117 -2.92 2.55 23.43
CA VAL A 117 -2.77 3.99 23.66
C VAL A 117 -3.97 4.48 24.47
N GLU A 118 -3.70 5.09 25.61
CA GLU A 118 -4.72 5.72 26.46
C GLU A 118 -4.70 7.23 26.23
N ILE A 119 -5.88 7.82 26.01
CA ILE A 119 -6.10 9.24 25.75
C ILE A 119 -7.16 9.72 26.72
N LYS A 120 -6.81 10.70 27.55
CA LYS A 120 -7.71 11.36 28.49
C LYS A 120 -8.11 12.75 27.98
N PRO A 121 -9.26 13.29 28.40
CA PRO A 121 -9.76 14.59 27.94
C PRO A 121 -8.76 15.72 28.13
N GLN A 122 -8.13 16.17 27.03
CA GLN A 122 -7.27 17.37 27.01
C GLN A 122 -6.90 17.72 25.58
N ILE A 123 -7.51 18.79 25.04
CA ILE A 123 -7.20 19.26 23.68
C ILE A 123 -5.78 19.86 23.67
N PRO A 124 -4.91 19.44 22.72
CA PRO A 124 -3.57 20.01 22.60
C PRO A 124 -3.58 21.52 22.41
N ASN A 125 -2.61 22.20 23.03
CA ASN A 125 -2.44 23.64 22.87
C ASN A 125 -1.89 23.98 21.48
N GLY A 126 -0.93 23.24 20.99
CA GLY A 126 -0.09 23.59 19.85
C GLY A 126 1.34 23.85 20.29
N GLY A 127 2.13 24.60 19.48
CA GLY A 127 3.53 24.93 19.79
C GLY A 127 4.53 24.29 18.82
N THR A 128 5.80 24.27 19.21
CA THR A 128 6.89 23.77 18.36
C THR A 128 7.39 22.41 18.85
N ILE A 129 7.48 21.44 17.93
CA ILE A 129 8.03 20.11 18.20
C ILE A 129 9.01 19.68 17.11
N SER A 130 9.84 18.69 17.45
CA SER A 130 10.64 17.92 16.50
C SER A 130 10.10 16.50 16.39
N LEU A 131 10.15 15.92 15.18
CA LEU A 131 9.68 14.58 14.87
C LEU A 131 10.71 13.85 14.00
N PRO A 132 11.13 12.60 14.34
CA PRO A 132 12.01 11.83 13.49
C PRO A 132 11.30 11.41 12.19
N GLY A 133 11.91 11.78 11.05
CA GLY A 133 11.33 11.56 9.71
C GLY A 133 11.49 10.13 9.17
N ASN A 134 12.46 9.37 9.65
CA ASN A 134 12.90 8.10 9.08
C ASN A 134 12.11 6.86 9.54
N ILE A 135 11.23 6.97 10.55
CA ILE A 135 10.50 5.83 11.11
C ILE A 135 9.20 5.59 10.36
N SER A 136 8.33 6.60 10.31
CA SER A 136 7.02 6.47 9.66
C SER A 136 6.40 7.82 9.30
N SER A 137 6.08 8.02 8.01
CA SER A 137 5.30 9.17 7.56
C SER A 137 3.88 9.24 8.12
N GLN A 138 3.37 8.13 8.72
CA GLN A 138 2.04 8.11 9.34
C GLN A 138 1.97 8.98 10.59
N TYR A 139 3.08 9.15 11.33
CA TYR A 139 3.12 10.02 12.50
C TYR A 139 2.93 11.48 12.11
N LEU A 140 3.72 11.94 11.15
CA LEU A 140 3.57 13.29 10.61
C LEU A 140 2.18 13.49 9.99
N SER A 141 1.69 12.54 9.20
CA SER A 141 0.33 12.61 8.63
C SER A 141 -0.75 12.74 9.69
N ALA A 142 -0.66 11.97 10.80
CA ALA A 142 -1.61 12.04 11.91
C ALA A 142 -1.60 13.43 12.58
N LEU A 143 -0.41 13.97 12.86
CA LEU A 143 -0.26 15.30 13.41
C LEU A 143 -0.81 16.39 12.47
N LEU A 144 -0.46 16.34 11.18
CA LEU A 144 -0.95 17.29 10.19
C LEU A 144 -2.48 17.27 10.06
N LEU A 145 -3.13 16.09 10.16
CA LEU A 145 -4.58 15.98 10.13
C LEU A 145 -5.26 16.61 11.36
N ALA A 146 -4.64 16.51 12.53
CA ALA A 146 -5.21 16.99 13.79
C ALA A 146 -4.85 18.47 14.10
N ALA A 147 -3.66 18.91 13.73
CA ALA A 147 -3.11 20.21 14.13
C ALA A 147 -3.96 21.44 13.77
N PRO A 148 -4.74 21.49 12.67
CA PRO A 148 -5.66 22.60 12.39
C PRO A 148 -6.75 22.80 13.45
N HIS A 149 -6.92 21.84 14.36
CA HIS A 149 -7.91 21.84 15.44
C HIS A 149 -7.31 22.03 16.83
N PHE A 150 -5.98 22.24 16.93
CA PHE A 150 -5.32 22.64 18.19
C PHE A 150 -5.65 24.09 18.53
N LYS A 151 -5.36 24.52 19.76
CA LYS A 151 -5.70 25.87 20.21
C LYS A 151 -4.83 26.94 19.56
N GLU A 152 -3.56 26.62 19.29
CA GLU A 152 -2.56 27.55 18.80
C GLU A 152 -1.81 26.98 17.57
N LYS A 153 -1.03 27.85 16.93
CA LYS A 153 -0.14 27.50 15.83
C LYS A 153 0.78 26.33 16.19
N THR A 154 0.92 25.38 15.28
CA THR A 154 1.81 24.23 15.45
C THR A 154 2.92 24.25 14.42
N THR A 155 4.18 24.19 14.87
CA THR A 155 5.37 24.06 14.04
C THR A 155 5.99 22.68 14.27
N ILE A 156 6.15 21.90 13.21
CA ILE A 156 6.73 20.55 13.26
C ILE A 156 8.03 20.56 12.48
N ASN A 157 9.16 20.44 13.16
CA ASN A 157 10.48 20.29 12.56
C ASN A 157 10.75 18.81 12.32
N ILE A 158 11.25 18.46 11.14
CA ILE A 158 11.59 17.08 10.79
C ILE A 158 13.08 16.87 11.02
N GLU A 159 13.39 15.96 11.91
CA GLU A 159 14.74 15.46 12.14
C GLU A 159 14.99 14.27 11.20
N GLN A 160 16.15 14.23 10.59
CA GLN A 160 16.57 13.23 9.63
C GLN A 160 15.76 13.24 8.31
N GLU A 161 16.15 12.42 7.35
CA GLU A 161 15.45 12.34 6.07
C GLU A 161 14.05 11.73 6.22
N LEU A 162 13.05 12.42 5.68
CA LEU A 162 11.66 11.97 5.74
C LEU A 162 11.43 10.79 4.80
N CYS A 163 11.11 9.63 5.37
CA CYS A 163 10.69 8.46 4.59
C CYS A 163 9.28 8.62 4.01
N SER A 164 9.04 8.01 2.86
CA SER A 164 7.69 7.96 2.27
C SER A 164 7.05 9.34 2.04
N GLN A 165 7.83 10.34 1.62
CA GLN A 165 7.37 11.71 1.34
C GLN A 165 6.08 11.80 0.51
N PRO A 166 5.83 10.96 -0.51
CA PRO A 166 4.60 11.01 -1.29
C PRO A 166 3.33 10.86 -0.45
N TYR A 167 3.38 10.12 0.67
CA TYR A 167 2.24 9.98 1.58
C TYR A 167 1.97 11.25 2.39
N ILE A 168 2.98 12.09 2.63
CA ILE A 168 2.79 13.43 3.21
C ILE A 168 2.13 14.34 2.16
N ASN A 169 2.60 14.33 0.92
CA ASN A 169 1.94 15.06 -0.17
C ASN A 169 0.48 14.65 -0.31
N LEU A 170 0.18 13.35 -0.18
CA LEU A 170 -1.18 12.85 -0.19
C LEU A 170 -2.02 13.46 0.94
N THR A 171 -1.45 13.57 2.15
CA THR A 171 -2.11 14.22 3.30
C THR A 171 -2.39 15.69 3.01
N LEU A 172 -1.39 16.45 2.53
CA LEU A 172 -1.53 17.87 2.22
C LEU A 172 -2.59 18.12 1.11
N LYS A 173 -2.58 17.30 0.07
CA LYS A 173 -3.54 17.40 -1.03
C LYS A 173 -4.97 17.06 -0.57
N THR A 174 -5.13 16.03 0.26
CA THR A 174 -6.46 15.68 0.80
C THR A 174 -6.96 16.82 1.70
N GLN A 175 -6.11 17.38 2.58
CA GLN A 175 -6.47 18.53 3.40
C GLN A 175 -6.85 19.76 2.58
N LYS A 176 -6.12 20.06 1.50
CA LYS A 176 -6.48 21.16 0.58
C LYS A 176 -7.89 20.99 0.00
N ALA A 177 -8.30 19.75 -0.32
CA ALA A 177 -9.67 19.47 -0.77
C ALA A 177 -10.72 19.74 0.34
N PHE A 178 -10.34 19.60 1.61
CA PHE A 178 -11.14 19.96 2.79
C PHE A 178 -10.88 21.39 3.31
N LYS A 179 -10.36 22.26 2.44
CA LYS A 179 -10.13 23.70 2.69
C LYS A 179 -9.20 23.99 3.88
N THR A 180 -8.27 23.07 4.18
CA THR A 180 -7.22 23.27 5.16
C THR A 180 -5.90 23.55 4.45
N SER A 181 -5.13 24.53 4.91
CA SER A 181 -3.82 24.89 4.34
C SER A 181 -2.72 24.69 5.37
N ILE A 182 -1.64 24.04 4.92
CA ILE A 182 -0.43 23.79 5.71
C ILE A 182 0.77 24.30 4.92
N LYS A 183 1.59 25.12 5.56
CA LYS A 183 2.85 25.57 4.96
C LYS A 183 3.89 24.46 5.08
N ASN A 184 4.41 24.00 3.94
CA ASN A 184 5.45 22.97 3.85
C ASN A 184 6.76 23.60 3.38
N ASN A 185 7.76 23.67 4.24
CA ASN A 185 9.09 24.18 3.94
C ASN A 185 9.99 23.01 3.55
N LYS A 186 9.91 22.58 2.28
CA LYS A 186 10.76 21.53 1.67
C LYS A 186 10.85 20.22 2.48
N PHE A 187 9.76 19.82 3.15
CA PHE A 187 9.66 18.66 4.06
C PHE A 187 10.58 18.71 5.30
N ALA A 188 11.31 19.80 5.52
CA ALA A 188 12.10 19.98 6.73
C ALA A 188 11.27 20.55 7.88
N GLN A 189 10.25 21.37 7.57
CA GLN A 189 9.38 21.99 8.56
C GLN A 189 7.97 22.14 8.02
N PHE A 190 6.99 21.95 8.89
CA PHE A 190 5.57 22.18 8.61
C PHE A 190 5.00 23.19 9.61
N GLN A 191 4.26 24.18 9.11
CA GLN A 191 3.58 25.16 9.94
C GLN A 191 2.08 25.06 9.69
N VAL A 192 1.32 24.94 10.76
CA VAL A 192 -0.13 24.74 10.75
C VAL A 192 -0.79 25.79 11.63
N GLU A 193 -1.59 26.65 11.02
CA GLU A 193 -2.41 27.59 11.75
C GLU A 193 -3.67 26.91 12.30
N PRO A 194 -4.22 27.34 13.45
CA PRO A 194 -5.43 26.78 14.06
C PRO A 194 -6.68 27.23 13.28
N LYS A 195 -6.82 26.71 12.07
CA LYS A 195 -7.91 27.04 11.16
C LYS A 195 -8.64 25.78 10.72
N LYS A 196 -9.84 25.57 11.25
CA LYS A 196 -10.72 24.44 10.87
C LYS A 196 -11.03 24.51 9.38
N GLY A 197 -10.95 23.35 8.73
CA GLY A 197 -11.33 23.20 7.34
C GLY A 197 -12.85 23.21 7.13
N LYS A 198 -13.25 22.94 5.88
CA LYS A 198 -14.66 22.77 5.49
C LYS A 198 -14.80 21.55 4.60
N SER A 199 -15.74 20.67 4.93
CA SER A 199 -16.06 19.48 4.16
C SER A 199 -16.56 19.82 2.75
N PRO A 200 -16.04 19.22 1.69
CA PRO A 200 -16.66 19.25 0.38
C PRO A 200 -17.94 18.40 0.39
N LYS A 201 -18.96 18.77 -0.40
CA LYS A 201 -20.19 17.97 -0.53
C LYS A 201 -19.88 16.54 -1.01
N ASN A 202 -18.99 16.41 -1.98
CA ASN A 202 -18.53 15.13 -2.53
C ASN A 202 -17.01 15.09 -2.59
N TYR A 203 -16.42 13.94 -2.27
CA TYR A 203 -15.01 13.66 -2.46
C TYR A 203 -14.83 12.26 -3.05
N THR A 204 -14.20 12.17 -4.22
CA THR A 204 -13.94 10.89 -4.89
C THR A 204 -12.56 10.38 -4.51
N ILE A 205 -12.50 9.17 -3.94
CA ILE A 205 -11.26 8.50 -3.60
C ILE A 205 -10.70 7.88 -4.87
N GLU A 206 -9.44 8.22 -5.21
CA GLU A 206 -8.73 7.59 -6.33
C GLU A 206 -8.54 6.10 -6.10
N SER A 207 -8.47 5.33 -7.17
CA SER A 207 -8.14 3.91 -7.10
C SER A 207 -6.73 3.66 -6.61
N ASP A 208 -6.53 2.55 -5.92
CA ASP A 208 -5.28 2.24 -5.21
C ASP A 208 -4.14 1.91 -6.17
N ALA A 209 -3.17 2.83 -6.30
CA ALA A 209 -1.98 2.62 -7.12
C ALA A 209 -1.07 1.50 -6.60
N SER A 210 -1.04 1.27 -5.27
CA SER A 210 -0.31 0.12 -4.70
C SER A 210 -0.96 -1.20 -5.12
N GLY A 211 -2.30 -1.30 -5.02
CA GLY A 211 -3.06 -2.46 -5.47
C GLY A 211 -2.90 -2.70 -6.97
N ALA A 212 -2.94 -1.63 -7.78
CA ALA A 212 -2.73 -1.69 -9.22
C ALA A 212 -1.36 -2.24 -9.62
N SER A 213 -0.34 -2.09 -8.77
CA SER A 213 1.01 -2.61 -9.06
C SER A 213 1.07 -4.12 -9.20
N TYR A 214 0.21 -4.87 -8.47
CA TYR A 214 0.14 -6.34 -8.59
C TYR A 214 -0.47 -6.76 -9.92
N ILE A 215 -1.52 -6.08 -10.38
CA ILE A 215 -2.10 -6.31 -11.71
C ILE A 215 -1.10 -5.91 -12.80
N GLY A 216 -0.35 -4.82 -12.60
CA GLY A 216 0.76 -4.44 -13.47
C GLY A 216 1.89 -5.47 -13.51
N ALA A 217 2.21 -6.11 -12.37
CA ALA A 217 3.17 -7.19 -12.30
C ALA A 217 2.69 -8.44 -13.06
N PHE A 218 1.43 -8.79 -12.95
CA PHE A 218 0.83 -9.85 -13.76
C PHE A 218 0.99 -9.55 -15.25
N ALA A 219 0.68 -8.32 -15.69
CA ALA A 219 0.87 -7.91 -17.09
C ALA A 219 2.35 -8.02 -17.52
N ALA A 220 3.28 -7.62 -16.66
CA ALA A 220 4.72 -7.68 -16.94
C ALA A 220 5.22 -9.10 -17.16
N LEU A 221 4.66 -10.07 -16.44
CA LEU A 221 4.99 -11.49 -16.57
C LEU A 221 4.29 -12.17 -17.77
N ASN A 222 3.34 -11.50 -18.44
CA ASN A 222 2.52 -12.07 -19.51
C ASN A 222 2.61 -11.25 -20.80
N PRO A 223 3.64 -11.44 -21.64
CA PRO A 223 3.92 -10.60 -22.81
C PRO A 223 2.84 -10.65 -23.91
N ALA A 224 2.05 -11.72 -23.96
CA ALA A 224 0.96 -11.87 -24.94
C ALA A 224 -0.24 -10.94 -24.66
N TRP A 225 -0.31 -10.35 -23.44
CA TRP A 225 -1.49 -9.67 -22.95
C TRP A 225 -1.34 -8.16 -22.84
N THR A 226 -2.44 -7.48 -23.12
CA THR A 226 -2.60 -6.07 -22.75
C THR A 226 -3.68 -5.99 -21.67
N ILE A 227 -3.32 -5.48 -20.50
CA ILE A 227 -4.25 -5.22 -19.41
C ILE A 227 -4.59 -3.73 -19.39
N LEU A 228 -5.87 -3.39 -19.26
CA LEU A 228 -6.34 -2.04 -19.03
C LEU A 228 -6.71 -1.90 -17.54
N LEU A 229 -5.96 -1.09 -16.83
CA LEU A 229 -6.35 -0.60 -15.51
C LEU A 229 -7.27 0.61 -15.73
N SER A 230 -8.58 0.40 -15.74
CA SER A 230 -9.57 1.36 -16.25
C SER A 230 -9.68 2.65 -15.45
N ASN A 231 -9.23 2.66 -14.21
CA ASN A 231 -9.32 3.80 -13.31
C ASN A 231 -7.98 4.28 -12.75
N ILE A 232 -6.85 3.80 -13.31
CA ILE A 232 -5.51 4.27 -12.97
C ILE A 232 -5.05 5.34 -13.95
N ARG A 233 -4.83 6.54 -13.45
CA ARG A 233 -4.49 7.73 -14.21
C ARG A 233 -3.05 8.15 -14.01
N LYS A 234 -2.45 8.78 -15.03
CA LYS A 234 -1.08 9.32 -14.98
C LYS A 234 -0.91 10.41 -13.91
N ASP A 235 -1.94 11.22 -13.70
CA ASP A 235 -2.00 12.37 -12.79
C ASP A 235 -2.44 12.01 -11.36
N SER A 236 -2.39 10.73 -10.98
CA SER A 236 -2.72 10.28 -9.63
C SER A 236 -1.92 11.03 -8.57
N LEU A 237 -2.59 11.35 -7.47
CA LEU A 237 -1.98 11.97 -6.28
C LEU A 237 -1.08 11.02 -5.51
N GLN A 238 -1.20 9.72 -5.75
CA GLN A 238 -0.48 8.67 -5.04
C GLN A 238 0.95 8.52 -5.57
N GLY A 239 1.94 8.53 -4.67
CA GLY A 239 3.33 8.29 -5.05
C GLY A 239 3.58 6.94 -5.71
N ASP A 240 2.77 5.94 -5.32
CA ASP A 240 2.87 4.56 -5.82
C ASP A 240 2.51 4.42 -7.31
N ILE A 241 1.96 5.47 -7.95
CA ILE A 241 1.82 5.51 -9.42
C ILE A 241 3.18 5.35 -10.13
N ALA A 242 4.28 5.58 -9.41
CA ALA A 242 5.63 5.34 -9.88
C ALA A 242 5.89 3.89 -10.33
N PHE A 243 5.01 2.93 -9.94
CA PHE A 243 5.10 1.56 -10.44
C PHE A 243 5.09 1.48 -11.97
N LEU A 244 4.32 2.35 -12.63
CA LEU A 244 4.28 2.43 -14.09
C LEU A 244 5.65 2.74 -14.69
N LYS A 245 6.38 3.68 -14.06
CA LYS A 245 7.73 4.06 -14.49
C LYS A 245 8.75 2.95 -14.27
N CYS A 246 8.61 2.20 -13.16
CA CYS A 246 9.44 1.03 -12.91
C CYS A 246 9.15 -0.08 -13.94
N LEU A 247 7.89 -0.36 -14.26
CA LEU A 247 7.51 -1.32 -15.29
C LEU A 247 8.03 -0.92 -16.69
N GLN A 248 8.00 0.38 -17.03
CA GLN A 248 8.60 0.87 -18.27
C GLN A 248 10.10 0.59 -18.33
N LYS A 249 10.84 0.84 -17.23
CA LYS A 249 12.27 0.52 -17.13
C LYS A 249 12.52 -0.99 -17.28
N MET A 250 11.59 -1.82 -16.83
CA MET A 250 11.63 -3.27 -17.01
C MET A 250 11.23 -3.73 -18.43
N GLY A 251 10.89 -2.79 -19.33
CA GLY A 251 10.58 -3.06 -20.73
C GLY A 251 9.08 -3.15 -21.05
N CYS A 252 8.19 -2.93 -20.10
CA CYS A 252 6.76 -2.90 -20.35
C CYS A 252 6.36 -1.69 -21.22
N ARG A 253 5.41 -1.91 -22.12
CA ARG A 253 4.77 -0.82 -22.89
C ARG A 253 3.60 -0.27 -22.07
N ILE A 254 3.66 1.02 -21.73
CA ILE A 254 2.62 1.74 -20.98
C ILE A 254 1.97 2.76 -21.91
N ARG A 255 0.64 2.75 -22.00
CA ARG A 255 -0.13 3.74 -22.77
C ARG A 255 -1.30 4.27 -21.93
N HIS A 256 -1.28 5.56 -21.66
CA HIS A 256 -2.40 6.23 -21.01
C HIS A 256 -3.52 6.52 -22.04
N THR A 257 -4.76 6.30 -21.63
CA THR A 257 -5.97 6.54 -22.43
C THR A 257 -7.02 7.27 -21.58
N LYS A 258 -8.08 7.77 -22.20
CA LYS A 258 -9.22 8.36 -21.47
C LYS A 258 -9.87 7.36 -20.48
N LYS A 259 -9.85 6.05 -20.79
CA LYS A 259 -10.43 4.98 -19.96
C LYS A 259 -9.49 4.49 -18.84
N GLY A 260 -8.20 4.87 -18.85
CA GLY A 260 -7.22 4.39 -17.87
C GLY A 260 -5.86 4.09 -18.51
N THR A 261 -5.07 3.24 -17.86
CA THR A 261 -3.69 2.92 -18.27
C THR A 261 -3.59 1.50 -18.79
N ARG A 262 -3.14 1.35 -20.04
CA ARG A 262 -2.84 0.04 -20.66
C ARG A 262 -1.41 -0.36 -20.38
N ILE A 263 -1.21 -1.63 -20.00
CA ILE A 263 0.08 -2.23 -19.68
C ILE A 263 0.24 -3.50 -20.52
N ARG A 264 1.38 -3.63 -21.21
CA ARG A 264 1.76 -4.85 -21.91
C ARG A 264 3.19 -5.22 -21.52
N GLY A 265 3.39 -6.47 -21.09
CA GLY A 265 4.70 -7.01 -20.73
C GLY A 265 5.64 -7.17 -21.93
N PRO A 266 6.97 -7.16 -21.72
CA PRO A 266 7.98 -7.51 -22.71
C PRO A 266 8.13 -9.04 -22.79
N ARG A 267 8.80 -9.54 -23.84
CA ARG A 267 9.19 -10.96 -23.92
C ARG A 267 10.12 -11.36 -22.76
N GLU A 268 11.08 -10.49 -22.43
CA GLU A 268 11.98 -10.64 -21.30
C GLU A 268 12.01 -9.35 -20.47
N LEU A 269 11.94 -9.51 -19.15
CA LEU A 269 12.02 -8.40 -18.22
C LEU A 269 13.46 -7.91 -18.08
N LYS A 270 13.65 -6.60 -18.18
CA LYS A 270 14.93 -5.93 -17.90
C LYS A 270 15.07 -5.71 -16.40
N ARG A 271 16.27 -5.93 -15.86
CA ARG A 271 16.58 -5.66 -14.45
C ARG A 271 16.52 -4.16 -14.12
N LEU A 272 16.14 -3.83 -12.92
CA LEU A 272 16.15 -2.45 -12.43
C LEU A 272 17.55 -2.00 -11.95
N GLY A 273 18.50 -2.94 -11.73
CA GLY A 273 19.80 -2.65 -11.14
C GLY A 273 19.66 -2.24 -9.67
N THR A 274 20.33 -1.16 -9.26
CA THR A 274 20.16 -0.58 -7.91
C THR A 274 19.10 0.51 -7.95
N ILE A 275 18.06 0.37 -7.12
CA ILE A 275 16.95 1.30 -7.04
C ILE A 275 16.67 1.70 -5.60
N ASP A 276 16.44 3.00 -5.39
CA ASP A 276 15.97 3.54 -4.11
C ASP A 276 14.44 3.54 -4.08
N MET A 277 13.85 2.87 -3.07
CA MET A 277 12.41 2.82 -2.86
C MET A 277 11.96 3.44 -1.52
N ASN A 278 12.76 4.33 -0.92
CA ASN A 278 12.37 5.09 0.27
C ASN A 278 11.03 5.81 0.08
N LYS A 279 10.81 6.39 -1.09
CA LYS A 279 9.58 7.14 -1.41
C LYS A 279 8.35 6.26 -1.63
N THR A 280 8.53 5.01 -2.04
CA THR A 280 7.45 4.07 -2.42
C THR A 280 7.67 2.67 -1.83
N PRO A 281 7.82 2.54 -0.49
CA PRO A 281 8.18 1.27 0.13
C PRO A 281 7.13 0.17 -0.08
N ASP A 282 5.88 0.54 -0.31
CA ASP A 282 4.79 -0.41 -0.53
C ASP A 282 4.86 -1.11 -1.91
N LEU A 283 5.68 -0.60 -2.84
CA LEU A 283 5.96 -1.24 -4.13
C LEU A 283 7.09 -2.28 -4.07
N VAL A 284 7.87 -2.32 -3.00
CA VAL A 284 9.05 -3.19 -2.86
C VAL A 284 8.68 -4.66 -3.09
N MET A 285 7.58 -5.14 -2.49
CA MET A 285 7.14 -6.54 -2.61
C MET A 285 6.87 -6.92 -4.07
N THR A 286 6.17 -6.05 -4.80
CA THR A 286 5.87 -6.24 -6.23
C THR A 286 7.16 -6.35 -7.05
N PHE A 287 8.10 -5.44 -6.85
CA PHE A 287 9.33 -5.42 -7.66
C PHE A 287 10.36 -6.45 -7.21
N ALA A 288 10.38 -6.86 -5.96
CA ALA A 288 11.17 -8.00 -5.49
C ALA A 288 10.71 -9.30 -6.17
N ALA A 289 9.40 -9.54 -6.27
CA ALA A 289 8.85 -10.68 -6.98
C ALA A 289 9.19 -10.65 -8.49
N LEU A 290 9.07 -9.48 -9.14
CA LEU A 290 9.44 -9.32 -10.56
C LEU A 290 10.95 -9.47 -10.81
N ALA A 291 11.79 -9.04 -9.85
CA ALA A 291 13.25 -9.16 -9.96
C ALA A 291 13.73 -10.61 -10.08
N MET A 292 12.98 -11.59 -9.56
CA MET A 292 13.26 -13.01 -9.74
C MET A 292 13.32 -13.41 -11.22
N PHE A 293 12.50 -12.77 -12.07
CA PHE A 293 12.36 -13.04 -13.51
C PHE A 293 13.27 -12.17 -14.40
N THR A 294 14.24 -11.50 -13.83
CA THR A 294 15.23 -10.70 -14.58
C THR A 294 16.60 -11.36 -14.54
N ARG A 295 17.45 -11.14 -15.57
CA ARG A 295 18.82 -11.67 -15.56
C ARG A 295 19.71 -10.84 -14.67
N GLY A 296 20.32 -11.46 -13.64
CA GLY A 296 21.34 -10.85 -12.79
C GLY A 296 20.80 -10.10 -11.57
N LYS A 297 21.62 -9.24 -11.00
CA LYS A 297 21.43 -8.65 -9.68
C LYS A 297 20.51 -7.43 -9.71
N THR A 298 19.47 -7.40 -8.88
CA THR A 298 18.66 -6.23 -8.54
C THR A 298 18.78 -5.95 -7.05
N THR A 299 19.12 -4.71 -6.69
CA THR A 299 19.20 -4.26 -5.28
C THR A 299 18.20 -3.14 -5.03
N ILE A 300 17.31 -3.33 -4.06
CA ILE A 300 16.36 -2.33 -3.59
C ILE A 300 16.84 -1.82 -2.24
N LYS A 301 17.07 -0.51 -2.10
CA LYS A 301 17.70 0.11 -0.92
C LYS A 301 16.82 1.18 -0.27
N ASN A 302 17.24 1.62 0.94
CA ASN A 302 16.60 2.64 1.77
C ASN A 302 15.17 2.26 2.18
N ILE A 303 14.98 1.00 2.60
CA ILE A 303 13.69 0.38 2.92
C ILE A 303 13.65 -0.21 4.35
N ALA A 304 14.45 0.32 5.28
CA ALA A 304 14.49 -0.15 6.68
C ALA A 304 13.12 -0.17 7.35
N ASN A 305 12.24 0.78 6.99
CA ASN A 305 10.89 0.89 7.54
C ASN A 305 9.97 -0.31 7.22
N LEU A 306 10.35 -1.19 6.28
CA LEU A 306 9.62 -2.42 5.98
C LEU A 306 9.70 -3.48 7.08
N ARG A 307 10.70 -3.41 7.95
CA ARG A 307 10.88 -4.36 9.06
C ARG A 307 9.85 -4.19 10.19
N ILE A 308 9.27 -2.98 10.30
CA ILE A 308 8.31 -2.62 11.37
C ILE A 308 6.86 -2.48 10.86
N LYS A 309 6.56 -3.07 9.69
CA LYS A 309 5.21 -3.08 9.10
C LYS A 309 4.35 -4.24 9.66
N GLU A 310 3.39 -4.70 8.88
CA GLU A 310 2.51 -5.83 9.22
C GLU A 310 3.30 -7.09 9.61
N THR A 311 4.44 -7.28 8.98
CA THR A 311 5.50 -8.23 9.35
C THR A 311 6.87 -7.58 9.11
N ASP A 312 7.99 -8.24 9.43
CA ASP A 312 9.27 -7.92 8.83
C ASP A 312 9.24 -8.35 7.36
N ARG A 313 8.87 -7.40 6.47
CA ARG A 313 8.68 -7.67 5.04
C ARG A 313 9.96 -8.07 4.33
N LEU A 314 11.12 -7.58 4.79
CA LEU A 314 12.41 -7.96 4.20
C LEU A 314 12.72 -9.42 4.50
N GLN A 315 12.55 -9.85 5.75
CA GLN A 315 12.74 -11.24 6.14
C GLN A 315 11.72 -12.16 5.46
N ALA A 316 10.45 -11.73 5.37
CA ALA A 316 9.41 -12.49 4.67
C ALA A 316 9.75 -12.69 3.19
N LEU A 317 10.15 -11.62 2.47
CA LEU A 317 10.57 -11.71 1.06
C LEU A 317 11.77 -12.65 0.89
N GLU A 318 12.79 -12.53 1.75
CA GLU A 318 13.96 -13.41 1.71
C GLU A 318 13.58 -14.87 1.86
N ASN A 319 12.76 -15.20 2.86
CA ASN A 319 12.33 -16.56 3.14
C ASN A 319 11.51 -17.14 1.98
N GLU A 320 10.59 -16.36 1.42
CA GLU A 320 9.69 -16.85 0.39
C GLU A 320 10.36 -16.92 -1.00
N ILE A 321 11.24 -15.98 -1.35
CA ILE A 321 12.03 -16.01 -2.60
C ILE A 321 12.98 -17.20 -2.63
N LYS A 322 13.61 -17.56 -1.50
CA LYS A 322 14.49 -18.74 -1.41
C LYS A 322 13.80 -20.05 -1.79
N LYS A 323 12.48 -20.16 -1.61
CA LYS A 323 11.71 -21.36 -2.00
C LYS A 323 11.70 -21.63 -3.51
N PHE A 324 11.99 -20.61 -4.31
CA PHE A 324 12.15 -20.73 -5.76
C PHE A 324 13.60 -20.98 -6.20
N GLY A 325 14.50 -21.31 -5.28
CA GLY A 325 15.92 -21.52 -5.58
C GLY A 325 16.66 -20.23 -6.01
N ILE A 326 16.07 -19.07 -5.84
CA ILE A 326 16.67 -17.77 -6.18
C ILE A 326 17.53 -17.26 -5.02
N LYS A 327 18.78 -16.92 -5.34
CA LYS A 327 19.70 -16.30 -4.35
C LYS A 327 19.19 -14.91 -3.99
N VAL A 328 18.96 -14.69 -2.70
CA VAL A 328 18.49 -13.43 -2.14
C VAL A 328 19.18 -13.17 -0.81
N THR A 329 19.52 -11.92 -0.56
CA THR A 329 20.12 -11.47 0.71
C THR A 329 19.48 -10.16 1.15
N THR A 330 19.37 -9.96 2.45
CA THR A 330 18.86 -8.73 3.04
C THR A 330 19.89 -8.10 3.97
N THR A 331 19.88 -6.78 4.06
CA THR A 331 20.59 -6.01 5.10
C THR A 331 19.58 -5.33 6.01
N LYS A 332 20.02 -4.44 6.88
CA LYS A 332 19.12 -3.64 7.73
C LYS A 332 18.07 -2.87 6.89
N ASP A 333 18.45 -2.38 5.72
CA ASP A 333 17.69 -1.42 4.91
C ASP A 333 17.63 -1.74 3.41
N SER A 334 18.02 -2.94 3.00
CA SER A 334 18.02 -3.33 1.59
C SER A 334 17.70 -4.81 1.37
N ILE A 335 17.30 -5.14 0.14
CA ILE A 335 17.18 -6.50 -0.37
C ILE A 335 17.87 -6.61 -1.73
N THR A 336 18.66 -7.66 -1.92
CA THR A 336 19.35 -7.98 -3.17
C THR A 336 18.87 -9.33 -3.68
N ILE A 337 18.37 -9.37 -4.93
CA ILE A 337 17.83 -10.55 -5.60
C ILE A 337 18.69 -10.84 -6.83
N HIS A 338 19.17 -12.07 -6.96
CA HIS A 338 19.89 -12.55 -8.14
C HIS A 338 18.91 -13.30 -9.05
N GLY A 339 18.18 -12.56 -9.88
CA GLY A 339 17.16 -13.13 -10.74
C GLY A 339 17.73 -14.08 -11.79
N ASP A 340 17.04 -15.20 -12.01
CA ASP A 340 17.39 -16.22 -13.01
C ASP A 340 16.13 -16.75 -13.69
N PRO A 341 15.71 -16.14 -14.82
CA PRO A 341 14.50 -16.56 -15.54
C PRO A 341 14.63 -17.96 -16.14
N ASN A 342 15.84 -18.44 -16.45
CA ASN A 342 16.04 -19.78 -16.99
C ASN A 342 15.80 -20.83 -15.91
N HIS A 343 16.38 -20.64 -14.71
CA HIS A 343 16.12 -21.50 -13.56
C HIS A 343 14.63 -21.54 -13.23
N LEU A 344 13.95 -20.37 -13.16
CA LEU A 344 12.50 -20.32 -12.89
C LEU A 344 11.67 -21.04 -13.96
N LYS A 345 12.06 -20.98 -15.23
CA LYS A 345 11.42 -21.73 -16.32
C LYS A 345 11.59 -23.24 -16.14
N THR A 346 12.77 -23.66 -15.70
CA THR A 346 13.06 -25.08 -15.41
C THR A 346 12.21 -25.60 -14.27
N ILE A 347 12.21 -24.91 -13.12
CA ILE A 347 11.40 -25.35 -11.97
C ILE A 347 9.90 -25.30 -12.26
N SER A 348 9.40 -24.33 -13.02
CA SER A 348 7.98 -24.26 -13.39
C SER A 348 7.50 -25.42 -14.26
N LYS A 349 8.41 -26.04 -15.03
CA LYS A 349 8.11 -27.18 -15.91
C LYS A 349 8.25 -28.53 -15.22
N PHE A 350 9.28 -28.68 -14.38
CA PHE A 350 9.72 -29.99 -13.90
C PHE A 350 9.46 -30.22 -12.41
N THR A 351 9.12 -29.17 -11.64
CA THR A 351 8.85 -29.31 -10.21
C THR A 351 7.36 -29.60 -9.97
N THR A 352 7.05 -30.80 -9.52
CA THR A 352 5.70 -31.21 -9.07
C THR A 352 5.47 -30.86 -7.60
N LYS A 353 6.55 -30.66 -6.83
CA LYS A 353 6.48 -30.30 -5.41
C LYS A 353 5.77 -28.96 -5.21
N ARG A 354 4.78 -28.95 -4.32
CA ARG A 354 4.01 -27.76 -3.95
C ARG A 354 4.92 -26.68 -3.37
N ILE A 355 4.87 -25.46 -3.94
CA ILE A 355 5.53 -24.28 -3.39
C ILE A 355 4.51 -23.55 -2.53
N SER A 356 4.65 -23.65 -1.20
CA SER A 356 3.71 -23.03 -0.25
C SER A 356 4.27 -21.73 0.28
N ILE A 357 3.60 -20.60 -0.02
CA ILE A 357 3.95 -19.26 0.42
C ILE A 357 3.28 -18.94 1.74
N LYS A 358 4.07 -18.67 2.77
CA LYS A 358 3.60 -18.11 4.04
C LYS A 358 3.38 -16.61 3.88
N THR A 359 2.18 -16.14 4.16
CA THR A 359 1.84 -14.72 3.97
C THR A 359 2.18 -13.84 5.17
N TYR A 360 2.43 -14.45 6.34
CA TYR A 360 2.72 -13.72 7.60
C TYR A 360 1.60 -12.73 7.96
N ASP A 361 0.36 -13.05 7.58
CA ASP A 361 -0.81 -12.17 7.69
C ASP A 361 -0.64 -10.80 7.00
N ASP A 362 0.29 -10.71 6.05
CA ASP A 362 0.56 -9.50 5.27
C ASP A 362 -0.01 -9.62 3.85
N HIS A 363 -1.01 -8.79 3.56
CA HIS A 363 -1.68 -8.73 2.27
C HIS A 363 -0.73 -8.46 1.10
N ARG A 364 0.37 -7.70 1.31
CA ARG A 364 1.33 -7.39 0.26
C ARG A 364 2.21 -8.57 -0.09
N ILE A 365 2.62 -9.36 0.91
CA ILE A 365 3.32 -10.64 0.68
C ILE A 365 2.38 -11.61 -0.06
N ALA A 366 1.12 -11.73 0.36
CA ALA A 366 0.15 -12.56 -0.34
C ALA A 366 0.01 -12.19 -1.82
N MET A 367 -0.26 -10.90 -2.10
CA MET A 367 -0.54 -10.43 -3.47
C MET A 367 0.70 -10.47 -4.38
N CYS A 368 1.90 -10.15 -3.89
CA CYS A 368 3.10 -10.15 -4.73
C CYS A 368 3.53 -11.55 -5.18
N PHE A 369 3.26 -12.59 -4.37
CA PHE A 369 3.50 -13.96 -4.79
C PHE A 369 2.31 -14.58 -5.52
N ALA A 370 1.07 -14.17 -5.24
CA ALA A 370 -0.11 -14.68 -5.91
C ALA A 370 -0.09 -14.42 -7.43
N VAL A 371 0.47 -13.29 -7.88
CA VAL A 371 0.60 -12.98 -9.32
C VAL A 371 1.55 -13.92 -10.06
N LEU A 372 2.31 -14.76 -9.34
CA LEU A 372 3.18 -15.78 -9.91
C LEU A 372 2.46 -17.11 -10.21
N ARG A 373 1.20 -17.28 -9.76
CA ARG A 373 0.42 -18.52 -9.96
C ARG A 373 0.30 -18.93 -11.43
N ASN A 374 0.23 -17.96 -12.33
CA ASN A 374 0.20 -18.21 -13.76
C ASN A 374 1.51 -18.80 -14.33
N ARG A 375 2.61 -18.70 -13.58
CA ARG A 375 3.92 -19.28 -13.93
C ARG A 375 4.18 -20.59 -13.19
N PHE A 376 3.60 -20.77 -12.02
CA PHE A 376 3.78 -21.91 -11.15
C PHE A 376 2.42 -22.48 -10.75
N SER A 377 1.92 -23.48 -11.47
CA SER A 377 0.62 -24.10 -11.19
C SER A 377 0.53 -24.78 -9.82
N ASN A 378 1.70 -25.17 -9.27
CA ASN A 378 1.86 -25.76 -7.95
C ASN A 378 2.04 -24.74 -6.80
N LEU A 379 1.90 -23.44 -7.09
CA LEU A 379 2.02 -22.38 -6.08
C LEU A 379 0.76 -22.28 -5.23
N HIS A 380 0.96 -22.34 -3.91
CA HIS A 380 -0.11 -22.19 -2.93
C HIS A 380 0.16 -21.00 -2.00
N ILE A 381 -0.86 -20.18 -1.80
CA ILE A 381 -0.81 -19.02 -0.88
C ILE A 381 -1.52 -19.41 0.42
N GLN A 382 -0.80 -19.42 1.55
CA GLN A 382 -1.38 -19.63 2.87
C GLN A 382 -2.14 -18.38 3.31
N ASN A 383 -3.22 -18.56 4.09
CA ASN A 383 -4.07 -17.46 4.56
C ASN A 383 -4.41 -16.41 3.49
N PRO A 384 -5.08 -16.80 2.39
CA PRO A 384 -5.37 -15.90 1.28
C PRO A 384 -6.30 -14.73 1.67
N LYS A 385 -7.06 -14.86 2.76
CA LYS A 385 -8.00 -13.84 3.25
C LYS A 385 -7.31 -12.56 3.74
N CYS A 386 -6.01 -12.60 4.05
CA CYS A 386 -5.26 -11.42 4.51
C CYS A 386 -5.26 -10.26 3.47
N VAL A 387 -5.57 -10.52 2.20
CA VAL A 387 -5.72 -9.48 1.16
C VAL A 387 -6.91 -8.54 1.42
N ASN A 388 -7.92 -8.98 2.19
CA ASN A 388 -9.09 -8.18 2.55
C ASN A 388 -8.72 -6.89 3.29
N LYS A 389 -7.54 -6.87 3.88
CA LYS A 389 -6.97 -5.68 4.53
C LYS A 389 -6.93 -4.45 3.62
N SER A 390 -6.75 -4.62 2.30
CA SER A 390 -6.63 -3.49 1.36
C SER A 390 -7.23 -3.73 -0.02
N TYR A 391 -7.43 -4.99 -0.44
CA TYR A 391 -7.89 -5.33 -1.78
C TYR A 391 -8.80 -6.58 -1.74
N PRO A 392 -10.03 -6.47 -1.24
CA PRO A 392 -10.93 -7.62 -1.06
C PRO A 392 -11.27 -8.37 -2.34
N THR A 393 -11.34 -7.66 -3.48
CA THR A 393 -11.63 -8.28 -4.79
C THR A 393 -10.40 -8.86 -5.49
N PHE A 394 -9.22 -8.85 -4.85
CA PHE A 394 -7.97 -9.26 -5.48
C PHE A 394 -8.02 -10.66 -6.11
N TRP A 395 -8.58 -11.64 -5.41
CA TRP A 395 -8.67 -13.02 -5.93
C TRP A 395 -9.58 -13.11 -7.14
N LYS A 396 -10.73 -12.43 -7.11
CA LYS A 396 -11.65 -12.35 -8.25
C LYS A 396 -10.98 -11.72 -9.47
N ASP A 397 -10.26 -10.61 -9.27
CA ASP A 397 -9.56 -9.93 -10.35
C ASP A 397 -8.40 -10.77 -10.90
N LEU A 398 -7.70 -11.53 -10.03
CA LEU A 398 -6.65 -12.45 -10.45
C LEU A 398 -7.23 -13.62 -11.26
N GLU A 399 -8.38 -14.19 -10.84
CA GLU A 399 -9.07 -15.25 -11.57
C GLU A 399 -9.51 -14.83 -12.98
N ILE A 400 -10.03 -13.61 -13.13
CA ILE A 400 -10.35 -13.03 -14.45
C ILE A 400 -9.11 -13.03 -15.35
N LEU A 401 -7.96 -12.64 -14.80
CA LEU A 401 -6.70 -12.62 -15.53
C LEU A 401 -6.20 -14.02 -15.90
N GLU A 402 -6.33 -14.98 -14.99
CA GLU A 402 -5.92 -16.39 -15.19
C GLU A 402 -6.83 -17.10 -16.21
N GLN A 403 -8.15 -16.91 -16.14
CA GLN A 403 -9.12 -17.48 -17.09
C GLN A 403 -8.96 -16.93 -18.49
N ALA A 404 -8.76 -15.64 -18.63
CA ALA A 404 -8.47 -15.05 -19.92
C ALA A 404 -7.23 -15.69 -20.55
N GLN A 405 -6.22 -16.03 -19.76
CA GLN A 405 -5.01 -16.72 -20.22
C GLN A 405 -5.31 -18.14 -20.74
N SER A 406 -6.13 -18.92 -20.05
CA SER A 406 -6.46 -20.29 -20.44
C SER A 406 -7.28 -20.36 -21.72
N SER A 407 -8.21 -19.45 -21.92
CA SER A 407 -9.07 -19.40 -23.12
C SER A 407 -8.31 -19.09 -24.42
N GLN A 408 -7.16 -18.43 -24.38
CA GLN A 408 -6.33 -18.19 -25.58
C GLN A 408 -5.31 -19.30 -25.87
N LYS A 409 -5.04 -20.22 -24.95
CA LYS A 409 -4.16 -21.35 -25.20
C LYS A 409 -4.78 -22.42 -26.11
N ASN A 410 -6.09 -22.38 -26.31
CA ASN A 410 -6.85 -23.35 -27.10
C ASN A 410 -7.20 -22.79 -28.48
N ILE A 411 -6.20 -22.51 -29.33
CA ILE A 411 -6.45 -22.27 -30.75
C ILE A 411 -6.58 -23.64 -31.46
N VAL A 412 -7.81 -24.02 -31.77
CA VAL A 412 -8.10 -25.22 -32.59
C VAL A 412 -8.11 -24.79 -34.03
N LEU A 413 -7.13 -25.27 -34.80
CA LEU A 413 -7.09 -25.10 -36.25
C LEU A 413 -8.00 -26.15 -36.90
N THR A 414 -9.18 -25.72 -37.38
CA THR A 414 -10.10 -26.54 -38.14
C THR A 414 -9.97 -26.23 -39.64
N GLY A 415 -10.23 -27.21 -40.49
CA GLY A 415 -10.19 -27.07 -41.95
C GLY A 415 -9.90 -28.38 -42.67
N LEU A 416 -10.11 -28.39 -43.97
CA LEU A 416 -9.89 -29.57 -44.83
C LEU A 416 -8.41 -29.99 -44.87
N ARG A 417 -8.17 -31.24 -45.25
CA ARG A 417 -6.81 -31.80 -45.45
C ARG A 417 -6.10 -30.96 -46.52
N GLY A 418 -4.88 -30.49 -46.28
CA GLY A 418 -4.11 -29.64 -47.21
C GLY A 418 -4.25 -28.12 -47.00
N SER A 419 -5.14 -27.65 -46.13
CA SER A 419 -5.36 -26.19 -45.89
C SER A 419 -4.24 -25.47 -45.10
N GLY A 420 -3.05 -26.07 -44.95
CA GLY A 420 -1.90 -25.42 -44.29
C GLY A 420 -1.93 -25.36 -42.76
N LYS A 421 -2.88 -26.05 -42.09
CA LYS A 421 -3.02 -26.07 -40.63
C LYS A 421 -1.73 -26.38 -39.88
N THR A 422 -0.95 -27.35 -40.37
CA THR A 422 0.32 -27.78 -39.77
C THR A 422 1.39 -26.69 -39.86
N LYS A 423 1.41 -25.93 -40.96
CA LYS A 423 2.34 -24.80 -41.14
C LYS A 423 1.98 -23.61 -40.22
N LEU A 424 0.69 -23.30 -40.11
CA LEU A 424 0.19 -22.26 -39.18
C LEU A 424 0.41 -22.65 -37.71
N GLY A 425 0.14 -23.90 -37.33
CA GLY A 425 0.33 -24.40 -35.97
C GLY A 425 1.79 -24.43 -35.49
N LYS A 426 2.77 -24.42 -36.42
CA LYS A 426 4.19 -24.26 -36.09
C LYS A 426 4.62 -22.80 -35.87
N ILE A 427 3.83 -21.87 -36.39
CA ILE A 427 4.07 -20.39 -36.28
C ILE A 427 3.37 -19.80 -35.04
N LEU A 428 2.25 -20.38 -34.63
CA LEU A 428 1.50 -20.03 -33.40
C LEU A 428 2.07 -20.76 -32.17
#